data_20e5430014d64d61520519db3e4ab0bf
#
_entry.id   20e5430014d64d61520519db3e4ab0bf
#
_cell.length_a   1.000
_cell.length_b   1.000
_cell.length_c   1.000
_cell.angle_alpha   90.00
_cell.angle_beta   90.00
_cell.angle_gamma   90.00
#
_symmetry.space_group_name_H-M   'P 1'
#
loop_
_entity.id
_entity.type
_entity.pdbx_description
1 polymer ?
#
loop_
_entity_poly.entity_id
_entity_poly.type
_entity_poly.pdbx_seq_one_letter_code
_entity_poly.pdbx_strand_id
1 'polypeptide(L)'
;PGALIPRPETAELIDWIISDYTDKAGVRILDVGTGSGCIPIVLGKKLKDSKITSWDVSEKALDIARRNKLLNQVDITLAQVDIFDTALPDIHVDVLVSNPPYITEKERSGMERNVLDWEPELALFVPDSDPLLFYRRIAEVGCDILVSGGTLYYEINRAYGKETVQLLEGMGYQSVELRKDMFGNDRMIKAFRP
;
A
#
# COMPACT_ATOMS: atom_id res chain seq x y z
N PRO A 1 12.75 14.52 -6.07
CA PRO A 1 12.85 13.18 -6.69
C PRO A 1 13.32 12.16 -5.65
N GLY A 2 12.52 11.15 -5.35
CA GLY A 2 12.86 10.13 -4.33
C GLY A 2 11.66 9.35 -3.79
N ALA A 3 10.44 9.82 -4.03
CA ALA A 3 9.20 9.12 -3.72
C ALA A 3 8.13 9.49 -4.74
N LEU A 4 7.12 8.63 -4.86
CA LEU A 4 5.91 8.87 -5.65
C LEU A 4 5.20 10.13 -5.11
N ILE A 5 4.72 10.98 -6.01
CA ILE A 5 3.85 12.11 -5.65
C ILE A 5 2.48 11.55 -5.29
N PRO A 6 1.90 11.87 -4.12
CA PRO A 6 0.59 11.38 -3.73
C PRO A 6 -0.50 11.70 -4.78
N ARG A 7 -1.31 10.69 -5.12
CA ARG A 7 -2.39 10.81 -6.09
C ARG A 7 -3.74 10.97 -5.38
N PRO A 8 -4.72 11.61 -6.03
CA PRO A 8 -6.08 11.74 -5.47
C PRO A 8 -6.70 10.37 -5.12
N GLU A 9 -6.47 9.35 -5.94
CA GLU A 9 -6.98 8.00 -5.75
C GLU A 9 -6.46 7.35 -4.46
N THR A 10 -5.22 7.66 -4.08
CA THR A 10 -4.65 7.20 -2.79
C THR A 10 -5.41 7.80 -1.60
N ALA A 11 -5.93 9.04 -1.73
CA ALA A 11 -6.76 9.62 -0.69
C ALA A 11 -8.08 8.85 -0.51
N GLU A 12 -8.69 8.35 -1.59
CA GLU A 12 -9.90 7.53 -1.51
C GLU A 12 -9.64 6.19 -0.79
N LEU A 13 -8.48 5.56 -1.02
CA LEU A 13 -8.06 4.37 -0.28
C LEU A 13 -7.93 4.65 1.22
N ILE A 14 -7.29 5.77 1.57
CA ILE A 14 -7.12 6.21 2.96
C ILE A 14 -8.49 6.46 3.61
N ASP A 15 -9.38 7.16 2.92
CA ASP A 15 -10.74 7.45 3.42
C ASP A 15 -11.55 6.16 3.64
N TRP A 16 -11.37 5.16 2.79
CA TRP A 16 -11.99 3.86 3.00
C TRP A 16 -11.50 3.20 4.30
N ILE A 17 -10.19 3.16 4.53
CA ILE A 17 -9.61 2.61 5.77
C ILE A 17 -10.13 3.39 6.99
N ILE A 18 -10.14 4.72 6.93
CA ILE A 18 -10.66 5.56 8.01
C ILE A 18 -12.12 5.22 8.31
N SER A 19 -12.95 5.10 7.27
CA SER A 19 -14.37 4.74 7.43
C SER A 19 -14.57 3.40 8.13
N ASP A 20 -13.74 2.40 7.81
CA ASP A 20 -13.84 1.05 8.39
C ASP A 20 -13.32 0.96 9.83
N TYR A 21 -12.46 1.91 10.25
CA TYR A 21 -11.74 1.86 11.53
C TYR A 21 -11.94 3.08 12.43
N THR A 22 -12.78 4.05 12.06
CA THR A 22 -12.96 5.30 12.82
C THR A 22 -13.42 5.09 14.26
N ASP A 23 -14.23 4.05 14.51
CA ASP A 23 -14.76 3.72 15.83
C ASP A 23 -13.84 2.78 16.63
N LYS A 24 -12.67 2.42 16.10
CA LYS A 24 -11.70 1.53 16.73
C LYS A 24 -10.50 2.33 17.23
N ALA A 25 -10.06 2.06 18.45
CA ALA A 25 -8.82 2.63 18.99
C ALA A 25 -7.69 1.60 19.02
N GLY A 26 -6.46 2.06 18.90
CA GLY A 26 -5.28 1.21 19.04
C GLY A 26 -5.04 0.25 17.87
N VAL A 27 -5.59 0.54 16.69
CA VAL A 27 -5.43 -0.29 15.48
C VAL A 27 -3.96 -0.35 15.07
N ARG A 28 -3.45 -1.56 14.87
CA ARG A 28 -2.09 -1.80 14.38
C ARG A 28 -2.10 -1.87 12.87
N ILE A 29 -1.30 -1.03 12.23
CA ILE A 29 -1.29 -0.87 10.77
C ILE A 29 0.12 -1.06 10.26
N LEU A 30 0.29 -1.85 9.20
CA LEU A 30 1.49 -1.88 8.38
C LEU A 30 1.18 -1.26 7.02
N ASP A 31 2.01 -0.28 6.65
CA ASP A 31 2.05 0.32 5.32
C ASP A 31 3.30 -0.19 4.58
N VAL A 32 3.13 -0.79 3.41
CA VAL A 32 4.23 -1.34 2.60
C VAL A 32 4.42 -0.51 1.35
N GLY A 33 5.66 -0.06 1.11
CA GLY A 33 6.00 0.88 0.05
C GLY A 33 5.58 2.30 0.42
N THR A 34 6.04 2.79 1.59
CA THR A 34 5.56 4.04 2.20
C THR A 34 5.78 5.28 1.34
N GLY A 35 6.82 5.28 0.50
CA GLY A 35 7.16 6.40 -0.36
C GLY A 35 7.35 7.70 0.43
N SER A 36 6.47 8.67 0.20
CA SER A 36 6.49 9.95 0.91
C SER A 36 5.93 9.89 2.34
N GLY A 37 5.36 8.77 2.76
CA GLY A 37 4.68 8.60 4.04
C GLY A 37 3.24 9.13 4.06
N CYS A 38 2.62 9.41 2.90
CA CYS A 38 1.29 10.03 2.86
C CYS A 38 0.22 9.15 3.51
N ILE A 39 0.20 7.85 3.24
CA ILE A 39 -0.78 6.90 3.82
C ILE A 39 -0.64 6.86 5.35
N PRO A 40 0.51 6.47 5.92
CA PRO A 40 0.63 6.29 7.36
C PRO A 40 0.48 7.60 8.14
N ILE A 41 0.90 8.75 7.58
CA ILE A 41 0.75 10.05 8.23
C ILE A 41 -0.73 10.43 8.36
N VAL A 42 -1.53 10.26 7.32
CA VAL A 42 -2.96 10.59 7.38
C VAL A 42 -3.70 9.62 8.30
N LEU A 43 -3.42 8.32 8.22
CA LEU A 43 -4.02 7.32 9.13
C LEU A 43 -3.67 7.62 10.59
N GLY A 44 -2.40 7.96 10.90
CA GLY A 44 -1.97 8.30 12.26
C GLY A 44 -2.60 9.58 12.81
N LYS A 45 -3.00 10.52 11.95
CA LYS A 45 -3.75 11.71 12.35
C LYS A 45 -5.24 11.46 12.60
N LYS A 46 -5.81 10.48 11.91
CA LYS A 46 -7.26 10.28 11.85
C LYS A 46 -7.73 9.12 12.74
N LEU A 47 -6.91 8.08 12.92
CA LEU A 47 -7.29 6.91 13.71
C LEU A 47 -6.74 7.03 15.14
N LYS A 48 -7.64 6.98 16.09
CA LYS A 48 -7.32 7.17 17.52
C LYS A 48 -6.36 6.09 18.02
N ASP A 49 -5.26 6.53 18.65
CA ASP A 49 -4.25 5.68 19.31
C ASP A 49 -3.68 4.58 18.39
N SER A 50 -3.75 4.78 17.06
CA SER A 50 -3.24 3.81 16.09
C SER A 50 -1.72 3.62 16.22
N LYS A 51 -1.26 2.38 16.01
CA LYS A 51 0.16 2.01 16.00
C LYS A 51 0.56 1.67 14.57
N ILE A 52 1.32 2.56 13.95
CA ILE A 52 1.62 2.45 12.52
C ILE A 52 3.10 2.15 12.32
N THR A 53 3.37 1.09 11.59
CA THR A 53 4.69 0.76 11.05
C THR A 53 4.64 0.91 9.54
N SER A 54 5.70 1.43 8.95
CA SER A 54 5.82 1.57 7.51
C SER A 54 7.14 1.03 7.02
N TRP A 55 7.08 0.25 5.95
CA TRP A 55 8.24 -0.36 5.30
C TRP A 55 8.47 0.26 3.92
N ASP A 56 9.73 0.46 3.58
CA ASP A 56 10.17 0.80 2.23
C ASP A 56 11.58 0.25 1.99
N VAL A 57 11.86 -0.22 0.81
CA VAL A 57 13.20 -0.66 0.42
C VAL A 57 14.14 0.52 0.18
N SER A 58 13.60 1.67 -0.16
CA SER A 58 14.33 2.88 -0.52
C SER A 58 14.61 3.77 0.70
N GLU A 59 15.89 3.85 1.11
CA GLU A 59 16.30 4.79 2.16
C GLU A 59 15.97 6.25 1.81
N LYS A 60 16.03 6.62 0.52
CA LYS A 60 15.63 7.96 0.07
C LYS A 60 14.14 8.25 0.32
N ALA A 61 13.27 7.26 0.10
CA ALA A 61 11.84 7.38 0.41
C ALA A 61 11.64 7.52 1.92
N LEU A 62 12.32 6.70 2.71
CA LEU A 62 12.28 6.78 4.18
C LEU A 62 12.76 8.13 4.72
N ASP A 63 13.79 8.74 4.11
CA ASP A 63 14.23 10.09 4.49
C ASP A 63 13.15 11.15 4.24
N ILE A 64 12.41 11.03 3.15
CA ILE A 64 11.27 11.90 2.86
C ILE A 64 10.15 11.67 3.88
N ALA A 65 9.80 10.41 4.14
CA ALA A 65 8.79 10.04 5.11
C ALA A 65 9.16 10.52 6.53
N ARG A 66 10.44 10.42 6.95
CA ARG A 66 10.95 10.95 8.25
C ARG A 66 10.72 12.45 8.39
N ARG A 67 11.03 13.23 7.35
CA ARG A 67 10.79 14.68 7.34
C ARG A 67 9.30 14.99 7.40
N ASN A 68 8.50 14.29 6.63
CA ASN A 68 7.06 14.50 6.57
C ASN A 68 6.37 14.12 7.89
N LYS A 69 6.76 13.01 8.55
CA LYS A 69 6.21 12.67 9.88
C LYS A 69 6.50 13.74 10.93
N LEU A 70 7.71 14.31 10.93
CA LEU A 70 8.09 15.39 11.83
C LEU A 70 7.27 16.66 11.57
N LEU A 71 7.17 17.10 10.32
CA LEU A 71 6.38 18.26 9.93
C LEU A 71 4.89 18.11 10.31
N ASN A 72 4.39 16.89 10.25
CA ASN A 72 3.00 16.57 10.56
C ASN A 72 2.76 16.20 12.04
N GLN A 73 3.82 16.08 12.85
CA GLN A 73 3.76 15.73 14.27
C GLN A 73 3.02 14.41 14.53
N VAL A 74 3.30 13.40 13.69
CA VAL A 74 2.69 12.06 13.78
C VAL A 74 3.75 11.05 14.21
N ASP A 75 3.39 10.17 15.14
CA ASP A 75 4.26 9.07 15.54
C ASP A 75 3.99 7.82 14.69
N ILE A 76 4.93 7.52 13.81
CA ILE A 76 4.96 6.31 12.97
C ILE A 76 6.36 5.71 13.01
N THR A 77 6.44 4.40 13.01
CA THR A 77 7.71 3.67 12.92
C THR A 77 8.05 3.45 11.46
N LEU A 78 9.27 3.85 11.05
CA LEU A 78 9.77 3.66 9.68
C LEU A 78 10.91 2.66 9.69
N ALA A 79 10.88 1.66 8.82
CA ALA A 79 11.92 0.65 8.70
C ALA A 79 12.28 0.38 7.24
N GLN A 80 13.58 0.21 6.98
CA GLN A 80 14.04 -0.24 5.68
C GLN A 80 13.86 -1.75 5.60
N VAL A 81 12.94 -2.20 4.76
CA VAL A 81 12.61 -3.61 4.57
C VAL A 81 12.34 -3.86 3.10
N ASP A 82 13.01 -4.86 2.55
CA ASP A 82 12.63 -5.44 1.26
C ASP A 82 11.62 -6.58 1.49
N ILE A 83 10.42 -6.44 0.97
CA ILE A 83 9.38 -7.48 1.13
C ILE A 83 9.75 -8.81 0.46
N PHE A 84 10.75 -8.81 -0.44
CA PHE A 84 11.25 -10.02 -1.08
C PHE A 84 12.34 -10.74 -0.27
N ASP A 85 12.79 -10.15 0.85
CA ASP A 85 13.71 -10.84 1.76
C ASP A 85 13.07 -12.10 2.35
N THR A 86 13.92 -13.09 2.67
CA THR A 86 13.50 -14.36 3.27
C THR A 86 13.12 -14.24 4.73
N ALA A 87 13.67 -13.25 5.44
CA ALA A 87 13.40 -13.01 6.85
C ALA A 87 12.83 -11.59 7.02
N LEU A 88 11.52 -11.51 7.23
CA LEU A 88 10.82 -10.27 7.52
C LEU A 88 10.70 -10.05 9.04
N PRO A 89 10.54 -8.78 9.48
CA PRO A 89 10.28 -8.50 10.90
C PRO A 89 9.03 -9.22 11.41
N ASP A 90 9.15 -9.84 12.60
CA ASP A 90 8.03 -10.51 13.26
C ASP A 90 7.08 -9.48 13.86
N ILE A 91 6.00 -9.20 13.16
CA ILE A 91 4.95 -8.26 13.58
C ILE A 91 3.57 -8.85 13.30
N HIS A 92 2.60 -8.44 14.11
CA HIS A 92 1.20 -8.80 13.88
C HIS A 92 0.35 -7.53 13.84
N VAL A 93 -0.44 -7.37 12.78
CA VAL A 93 -1.22 -6.15 12.51
C VAL A 93 -2.69 -6.47 12.21
N ASP A 94 -3.53 -5.46 12.44
CA ASP A 94 -4.96 -5.54 12.15
C ASP A 94 -5.26 -5.08 10.70
N VAL A 95 -4.38 -4.23 10.16
CA VAL A 95 -4.48 -3.68 8.80
C VAL A 95 -3.13 -3.76 8.10
N LEU A 96 -3.14 -4.26 6.88
CA LEU A 96 -2.04 -4.16 5.93
C LEU A 96 -2.50 -3.31 4.75
N VAL A 97 -1.80 -2.23 4.45
CA VAL A 97 -2.11 -1.36 3.32
C VAL A 97 -0.90 -1.19 2.43
N SER A 98 -1.12 -1.11 1.12
CA SER A 98 -0.07 -0.81 0.17
C SER A 98 -0.61 -0.12 -1.09
N ASN A 99 0.17 0.83 -1.59
CA ASN A 99 0.14 1.32 -2.97
C ASN A 99 1.47 0.90 -3.63
N PRO A 100 1.61 -0.36 -4.06
CA PRO A 100 2.86 -0.89 -4.58
C PRO A 100 3.09 -0.44 -6.02
N PRO A 101 4.30 -0.62 -6.58
CA PRO A 101 4.51 -0.50 -8.03
C PRO A 101 3.58 -1.43 -8.80
N TYR A 102 2.91 -0.89 -9.83
CA TYR A 102 1.92 -1.65 -10.60
C TYR A 102 1.85 -1.30 -12.09
N ILE A 103 2.68 -0.38 -12.58
CA ILE A 103 2.69 0.01 -13.99
C ILE A 103 3.56 -0.98 -14.75
N THR A 104 3.02 -1.59 -15.80
CA THR A 104 3.81 -2.49 -16.65
C THR A 104 4.73 -1.69 -17.58
N GLU A 105 5.85 -2.27 -18.02
CA GLU A 105 6.77 -1.62 -18.96
C GLU A 105 6.08 -1.22 -20.28
N LYS A 106 5.08 -1.97 -20.71
CA LYS A 106 4.26 -1.64 -21.90
C LYS A 106 3.49 -0.34 -21.76
N GLU A 107 3.08 0.01 -20.54
CA GLU A 107 2.33 1.25 -20.25
C GLU A 107 3.23 2.48 -20.25
N ARG A 108 4.56 2.31 -20.15
CA ARG A 108 5.56 3.40 -20.09
C ARG A 108 5.39 4.40 -21.24
N SER A 109 5.11 3.94 -22.44
CA SER A 109 4.97 4.80 -23.63
C SER A 109 3.76 5.74 -23.59
N GLY A 110 2.76 5.42 -22.76
CA GLY A 110 1.55 6.24 -22.56
C GLY A 110 1.62 7.20 -21.37
N MET A 111 2.73 7.18 -20.63
CA MET A 111 2.89 8.00 -19.43
C MET A 111 3.36 9.43 -19.76
N GLU A 112 2.96 10.38 -18.90
CA GLU A 112 3.46 11.75 -18.97
C GLU A 112 4.95 11.82 -18.66
N ARG A 113 5.68 12.67 -19.38
CA ARG A 113 7.12 12.88 -19.17
C ARG A 113 7.46 13.28 -17.74
N ASN A 114 6.64 14.11 -17.12
CA ASN A 114 6.88 14.56 -15.74
C ASN A 114 6.99 13.37 -14.76
N VAL A 115 6.19 12.31 -14.96
CA VAL A 115 6.24 11.11 -14.10
C VAL A 115 7.57 10.36 -14.33
N LEU A 116 7.93 10.15 -15.61
CA LEU A 116 9.14 9.43 -15.98
C LEU A 116 10.43 10.15 -15.57
N ASP A 117 10.43 11.49 -15.61
CA ASP A 117 11.64 12.29 -15.35
C ASP A 117 11.88 12.51 -13.85
N TRP A 118 10.84 12.47 -13.01
CA TRP A 118 10.92 12.89 -11.61
C TRP A 118 10.60 11.82 -10.57
N GLU A 119 9.90 10.76 -10.94
CA GLU A 119 9.53 9.71 -10.02
C GLU A 119 10.45 8.48 -10.17
N PRO A 120 10.82 7.78 -9.07
CA PRO A 120 11.74 6.66 -9.14
C PRO A 120 11.12 5.49 -9.91
N GLU A 121 11.83 4.88 -10.84
CA GLU A 121 11.37 3.71 -11.60
C GLU A 121 10.97 2.55 -10.67
N LEU A 122 11.71 2.35 -9.59
CA LEU A 122 11.42 1.34 -8.56
C LEU A 122 10.04 1.51 -7.90
N ALA A 123 9.51 2.73 -7.87
CA ALA A 123 8.20 3.02 -7.30
C ALA A 123 7.05 2.90 -8.31
N LEU A 124 7.35 2.67 -9.59
CA LEU A 124 6.37 2.71 -10.67
C LEU A 124 6.19 1.34 -11.33
N PHE A 125 7.29 0.66 -11.70
CA PHE A 125 7.24 -0.39 -12.68
C PHE A 125 7.29 -1.81 -12.12
N VAL A 126 6.53 -2.67 -12.83
CA VAL A 126 6.56 -4.13 -12.67
C VAL A 126 6.89 -4.78 -14.02
N PRO A 127 7.48 -6.00 -14.03
CA PRO A 127 7.71 -6.73 -15.26
C PRO A 127 6.39 -7.03 -16.00
N ASP A 128 6.40 -6.88 -17.31
CA ASP A 128 5.25 -7.27 -18.16
C ASP A 128 4.87 -8.75 -18.04
N SER A 129 5.83 -9.59 -17.67
CA SER A 129 5.62 -11.02 -17.47
C SER A 129 4.86 -11.37 -16.19
N ASP A 130 4.86 -10.46 -15.20
CA ASP A 130 4.17 -10.65 -13.93
C ASP A 130 3.63 -9.33 -13.36
N PRO A 131 2.53 -8.82 -13.90
CA PRO A 131 1.91 -7.57 -13.41
C PRO A 131 1.40 -7.64 -11.97
N LEU A 132 1.21 -8.85 -11.43
CA LEU A 132 0.70 -9.07 -10.07
C LEU A 132 1.80 -9.36 -9.04
N LEU A 133 3.06 -9.21 -9.40
CA LEU A 133 4.22 -9.58 -8.58
C LEU A 133 4.13 -9.04 -7.15
N PHE A 134 3.96 -7.73 -7.00
CA PHE A 134 3.91 -7.10 -5.68
C PHE A 134 2.63 -7.45 -4.93
N TYR A 135 1.47 -7.50 -5.60
CA TYR A 135 0.20 -7.89 -4.96
C TYR A 135 0.29 -9.29 -4.37
N ARG A 136 0.86 -10.24 -5.13
CA ARG A 136 1.07 -11.62 -4.66
C ARG A 136 1.98 -11.63 -3.45
N ARG A 137 3.15 -11.00 -3.56
CA ARG A 137 4.12 -11.01 -2.47
C ARG A 137 3.61 -10.36 -1.19
N ILE A 138 2.95 -9.20 -1.30
CA ILE A 138 2.37 -8.52 -0.14
C ILE A 138 1.23 -9.34 0.47
N ALA A 139 0.42 -10.02 -0.35
CA ALA A 139 -0.62 -10.92 0.15
C ALA A 139 -0.04 -12.15 0.87
N GLU A 140 1.06 -12.75 0.38
CA GLU A 140 1.80 -13.80 1.09
C GLU A 140 2.25 -13.32 2.47
N VAL A 141 2.91 -12.16 2.52
CA VAL A 141 3.31 -11.51 3.78
C VAL A 141 2.09 -11.28 4.68
N GLY A 142 0.98 -10.83 4.10
CA GLY A 142 -0.28 -10.64 4.82
C GLY A 142 -0.82 -11.91 5.45
N CYS A 143 -0.65 -13.08 4.82
CA CYS A 143 -1.04 -14.35 5.42
C CYS A 143 -0.27 -14.66 6.72
N ASP A 144 0.95 -14.17 6.85
CA ASP A 144 1.78 -14.41 8.03
C ASP A 144 1.53 -13.38 9.13
N ILE A 145 1.37 -12.11 8.77
CA ILE A 145 1.38 -10.99 9.73
C ILE A 145 0.00 -10.43 10.10
N LEU A 146 -1.02 -10.59 9.24
CA LEU A 146 -2.37 -10.17 9.60
C LEU A 146 -2.94 -11.11 10.67
N VAL A 147 -3.57 -10.55 11.69
CA VAL A 147 -4.35 -11.35 12.64
C VAL A 147 -5.58 -11.96 11.95
N SER A 148 -6.17 -13.02 12.52
CA SER A 148 -7.44 -13.54 12.01
C SER A 148 -8.50 -12.43 11.98
N GLY A 149 -9.19 -12.28 10.83
CA GLY A 149 -10.10 -11.17 10.56
C GLY A 149 -9.42 -9.84 10.27
N GLY A 150 -8.10 -9.79 10.21
CA GLY A 150 -7.33 -8.63 9.76
C GLY A 150 -7.59 -8.30 8.28
N THR A 151 -7.35 -7.07 7.89
CA THR A 151 -7.77 -6.56 6.59
C THR A 151 -6.59 -6.09 5.75
N LEU A 152 -6.57 -6.53 4.49
CA LEU A 152 -5.65 -6.10 3.46
C LEU A 152 -6.32 -5.04 2.58
N TYR A 153 -5.60 -3.94 2.30
CA TYR A 153 -6.02 -2.89 1.38
C TYR A 153 -4.96 -2.64 0.32
N TYR A 154 -5.40 -2.52 -0.94
CA TYR A 154 -4.54 -2.16 -2.07
C TYR A 154 -5.07 -0.99 -2.86
N GLU A 155 -4.16 -0.12 -3.31
CA GLU A 155 -4.34 0.60 -4.56
C GLU A 155 -3.82 -0.29 -5.69
N ILE A 156 -4.54 -0.33 -6.83
CA ILE A 156 -4.24 -1.26 -7.93
C ILE A 156 -4.19 -0.57 -9.29
N ASN A 157 -3.49 -1.22 -10.22
CA ASN A 157 -3.63 -0.90 -11.65
C ASN A 157 -5.04 -1.26 -12.13
N ARG A 158 -5.73 -0.30 -12.76
CA ARG A 158 -7.10 -0.46 -13.28
C ARG A 158 -7.27 -1.62 -14.26
N ALA A 159 -6.18 -2.03 -14.93
CA ALA A 159 -6.21 -3.11 -15.92
C ALA A 159 -6.28 -4.50 -15.29
N TYR A 160 -5.91 -4.65 -14.01
CA TYR A 160 -5.73 -5.95 -13.34
C TYR A 160 -6.63 -6.14 -12.12
N GLY A 161 -7.76 -5.42 -12.04
CA GLY A 161 -8.68 -5.52 -10.91
C GLY A 161 -9.22 -6.92 -10.69
N LYS A 162 -9.73 -7.56 -11.74
CA LYS A 162 -10.29 -8.93 -11.68
C LYS A 162 -9.24 -9.98 -11.36
N GLU A 163 -8.06 -9.87 -11.96
CA GLU A 163 -6.94 -10.78 -11.77
C GLU A 163 -6.43 -10.70 -10.33
N THR A 164 -6.40 -9.49 -9.75
CA THR A 164 -6.00 -9.30 -8.35
C THR A 164 -7.05 -9.88 -7.39
N VAL A 165 -8.34 -9.74 -7.68
CA VAL A 165 -9.42 -10.39 -6.91
C VAL A 165 -9.23 -11.91 -6.92
N GLN A 166 -9.08 -12.51 -8.11
CA GLN A 166 -8.88 -13.96 -8.26
C GLN A 166 -7.61 -14.46 -7.53
N LEU A 167 -6.54 -13.67 -7.59
CA LEU A 167 -5.31 -13.96 -6.86
C LEU A 167 -5.57 -14.06 -5.35
N LEU A 168 -6.23 -13.05 -4.75
CA LEU A 168 -6.50 -13.00 -3.32
C LEU A 168 -7.45 -14.11 -2.88
N GLU A 169 -8.52 -14.36 -3.63
CA GLU A 169 -9.44 -15.48 -3.37
C GLU A 169 -8.71 -16.83 -3.43
N GLY A 170 -7.83 -17.01 -4.43
CA GLY A 170 -7.00 -18.21 -4.57
C GLY A 170 -6.01 -18.42 -3.44
N MET A 171 -5.61 -17.36 -2.75
CA MET A 171 -4.74 -17.39 -1.55
C MET A 171 -5.54 -17.54 -0.24
N GLY A 172 -6.87 -17.65 -0.31
CA GLY A 172 -7.75 -17.87 0.84
C GLY A 172 -8.28 -16.60 1.50
N TYR A 173 -7.98 -15.41 0.97
CA TYR A 173 -8.60 -14.19 1.44
C TYR A 173 -10.12 -14.22 1.18
N GLN A 174 -10.89 -13.65 2.10
CA GLN A 174 -12.36 -13.67 2.07
C GLN A 174 -12.94 -12.29 1.84
N SER A 175 -14.19 -12.23 1.36
CA SER A 175 -14.93 -10.98 1.16
C SER A 175 -14.12 -9.95 0.37
N VAL A 176 -13.48 -10.39 -0.72
CA VAL A 176 -12.67 -9.52 -1.57
C VAL A 176 -13.57 -8.52 -2.28
N GLU A 177 -13.39 -7.23 -1.96
CA GLU A 177 -14.18 -6.12 -2.49
C GLU A 177 -13.31 -5.27 -3.42
N LEU A 178 -13.73 -5.12 -4.67
CA LEU A 178 -13.10 -4.25 -5.67
C LEU A 178 -13.90 -2.95 -5.78
N ARG A 179 -13.25 -1.81 -5.56
CA ARG A 179 -13.86 -0.47 -5.69
C ARG A 179 -13.27 0.32 -6.83
N LYS A 180 -14.13 1.14 -7.40
CA LYS A 180 -13.77 2.15 -8.42
C LYS A 180 -13.38 3.45 -7.75
N ASP A 181 -12.45 4.17 -8.42
CA ASP A 181 -12.11 5.55 -8.09
C ASP A 181 -13.20 6.54 -8.58
N MET A 182 -13.03 7.82 -8.24
CA MET A 182 -13.91 8.92 -8.65
C MET A 182 -14.04 9.05 -10.18
N PHE A 183 -13.15 8.45 -10.95
CA PHE A 183 -13.19 8.44 -12.43
C PHE A 183 -13.83 7.17 -13.00
N GLY A 184 -14.29 6.25 -12.14
CA GLY A 184 -14.96 5.01 -12.54
C GLY A 184 -14.03 3.87 -12.93
N ASN A 185 -12.73 3.97 -12.68
CA ASN A 185 -11.77 2.89 -12.92
C ASN A 185 -11.64 1.99 -11.68
N ASP A 186 -11.46 0.70 -11.89
CA ASP A 186 -11.08 -0.22 -10.82
C ASP A 186 -9.76 0.25 -10.18
N ARG A 187 -9.76 0.54 -8.88
CA ARG A 187 -8.63 1.21 -8.25
C ARG A 187 -8.24 0.71 -6.87
N MET A 188 -9.17 0.19 -6.11
CA MET A 188 -8.90 -0.20 -4.72
C MET A 188 -9.47 -1.59 -4.44
N ILE A 189 -8.74 -2.35 -3.65
CA ILE A 189 -9.20 -3.67 -3.17
C ILE A 189 -9.10 -3.71 -1.66
N LYS A 190 -10.11 -4.33 -1.04
CA LYS A 190 -10.13 -4.76 0.36
C LYS A 190 -10.37 -6.26 0.42
N ALA A 191 -9.65 -6.95 1.30
CA ALA A 191 -9.82 -8.38 1.53
C ALA A 191 -9.55 -8.72 2.99
N PHE A 192 -10.22 -9.74 3.52
CA PHE A 192 -10.04 -10.18 4.90
C PHE A 192 -9.20 -11.45 4.96
N ARG A 193 -8.26 -11.50 5.92
CA ARG A 193 -7.62 -12.74 6.31
C ARG A 193 -8.61 -13.62 7.08
N PRO A 194 -8.78 -14.90 6.73
CA PRO A 194 -9.63 -15.83 7.47
C PRO A 194 -9.12 -16.08 8.89
#